data_a275a13ee5e14f53a98126915aff8543
#
_entry.id   a275a13ee5e14f53a98126915aff8543
#
_cell.length_a   1.000
_cell.length_b   1.000
_cell.length_c   1.000
_cell.angle_alpha   90.00
_cell.angle_beta   90.00
_cell.angle_gamma   90.00
#
_symmetry.space_group_name_H-M   'P 1'
#
loop_
_entity.id
_entity.type
_entity.pdbx_description
1 polymer ?
#
loop_
_entity_poly.entity_id
_entity_poly.type
_entity_poly.pdbx_seq_one_letter_code
_entity_poly.pdbx_strand_id
1 'polypeptide(L)'
;MNRRFWFGLLIVLSVLPAACASVPKDPQARAVYERNNDPLEPLNRQIFAFNLRADQYVMRPVTKAYRAVTTPDFRKGVRTFFANLHTPVTVVNDILQLNLPEAGKELSRFTINSTLGFFGIFDVADRLGIAPQAQSFGNTLGVWGSPPGPFLMLPLLGPSDVRDLIGMGADIAFDPLTYAAVTHDRRTMASILVSMDILEALAKYENSLDLLDDARKNSLDYYAYTRSMYQQYRRAAVDEAAGRKNSEGQKASYEFSLDDFDDEDTE
;
A
#
# COMPACT_ATOMS: atom_id res chain seq x y z
N MET A 1 13.75 0.55 -30.77
CA MET A 1 13.08 1.34 -29.72
C MET A 1 11.96 2.13 -30.40
N ASN A 2 10.67 1.77 -30.15
CA ASN A 2 9.52 2.12 -30.99
C ASN A 2 9.14 3.61 -30.92
N ARG A 3 9.07 4.31 -32.08
CA ARG A 3 8.58 5.70 -32.20
C ARG A 3 7.21 5.91 -31.50
N ARG A 4 6.36 4.90 -31.43
CA ARG A 4 5.05 4.93 -30.76
C ARG A 4 5.17 5.12 -29.23
N PHE A 5 6.24 4.61 -28.61
CA PHE A 5 6.52 4.78 -27.16
C PHE A 5 6.87 6.25 -26.85
N TRP A 6 7.68 6.89 -27.68
CA TRP A 6 8.04 8.30 -27.53
C TRP A 6 6.87 9.25 -27.78
N PHE A 7 5.97 8.92 -28.73
CA PHE A 7 4.75 9.69 -28.93
C PHE A 7 3.81 9.61 -27.73
N GLY A 8 3.63 8.43 -27.13
CA GLY A 8 2.86 8.26 -25.89
C GLY A 8 3.45 9.06 -24.73
N LEU A 9 4.77 9.01 -24.54
CA LEU A 9 5.48 9.75 -23.51
C LEU A 9 5.36 11.27 -23.70
N LEU A 10 5.47 11.77 -24.93
CA LEU A 10 5.31 13.19 -25.25
C LEU A 10 3.88 13.70 -25.01
N ILE A 11 2.86 12.91 -25.32
CA ILE A 11 1.46 13.27 -25.03
C ILE A 11 1.23 13.34 -23.52
N VAL A 12 1.76 12.40 -22.74
CA VAL A 12 1.66 12.42 -21.27
C VAL A 12 2.39 13.65 -20.70
N LEU A 13 3.59 13.97 -21.19
CA LEU A 13 4.34 15.15 -20.73
C LEU A 13 3.65 16.50 -21.11
N SER A 14 2.93 16.55 -22.24
CA SER A 14 2.27 17.78 -22.69
C SER A 14 0.97 18.09 -21.93
N VAL A 15 0.37 17.10 -21.26
CA VAL A 15 -0.86 17.28 -20.45
C VAL A 15 -0.55 17.75 -19.03
N LEU A 16 0.66 17.51 -18.53
CA LEU A 16 1.06 17.86 -17.15
C LEU A 16 0.87 19.34 -16.77
N PRO A 17 1.26 20.34 -17.59
CA PRO A 17 1.12 21.75 -17.19
C PRO A 17 -0.33 22.25 -17.11
N ALA A 18 -1.28 21.61 -17.80
CA ALA A 18 -2.70 21.97 -17.76
C ALA A 18 -3.46 21.32 -16.59
N ALA A 19 -2.82 20.38 -15.89
CA ALA A 19 -3.44 19.60 -14.83
C ALA A 19 -3.14 20.12 -13.41
N CYS A 20 -2.35 21.19 -13.28
CA CYS A 20 -2.04 21.77 -11.97
C CYS A 20 -3.20 22.61 -11.44
N ALA A 21 -3.50 22.44 -10.13
CA ALA A 21 -4.41 23.32 -9.42
C ALA A 21 -3.81 24.73 -9.29
N SER A 22 -4.63 25.76 -9.46
CA SER A 22 -4.17 27.14 -9.24
C SER A 22 -3.94 27.42 -7.75
N VAL A 23 -2.78 27.98 -7.41
CA VAL A 23 -2.46 28.36 -6.03
C VAL A 23 -3.40 29.50 -5.59
N PRO A 24 -4.19 29.32 -4.50
CA PRO A 24 -5.08 30.36 -4.00
C PRO A 24 -4.33 31.61 -3.59
N LYS A 25 -4.93 32.78 -3.82
CA LYS A 25 -4.38 34.09 -3.39
C LYS A 25 -4.70 34.40 -1.92
N ASP A 26 -5.84 33.91 -1.43
CA ASP A 26 -6.22 34.05 -0.03
C ASP A 26 -5.26 33.27 0.90
N PRO A 27 -4.72 33.90 1.96
CA PRO A 27 -3.72 33.25 2.84
C PRO A 27 -4.24 31.98 3.54
N GLN A 28 -5.52 31.95 3.92
CA GLN A 28 -6.10 30.77 4.59
C GLN A 28 -6.28 29.61 3.60
N ALA A 29 -6.84 29.90 2.43
CA ALA A 29 -7.00 28.91 1.36
C ALA A 29 -5.64 28.41 0.87
N ARG A 30 -4.63 29.28 0.81
CA ARG A 30 -3.24 28.90 0.47
C ARG A 30 -2.62 27.97 1.50
N ALA A 31 -2.80 28.22 2.80
CA ALA A 31 -2.32 27.34 3.86
C ALA A 31 -2.96 25.95 3.79
N VAL A 32 -4.25 25.87 3.44
CA VAL A 32 -4.94 24.59 3.20
C VAL A 32 -4.39 23.89 1.96
N TYR A 33 -4.18 24.62 0.87
CA TYR A 33 -3.60 24.09 -0.38
C TYR A 33 -2.20 23.50 -0.13
N GLU A 34 -1.33 24.24 0.56
CA GLU A 34 0.03 23.80 0.88
C GLU A 34 0.03 22.57 1.83
N ARG A 35 -0.90 22.54 2.80
CA ARG A 35 -1.07 21.39 3.71
C ARG A 35 -1.54 20.15 2.97
N ASN A 36 -2.45 20.31 2.01
CA ASN A 36 -2.97 19.20 1.21
C ASN A 36 -1.89 18.58 0.30
N ASN A 37 -0.88 19.38 -0.10
CA ASN A 37 0.22 18.97 -0.97
C ASN A 37 -0.26 18.23 -2.24
N ASP A 38 -1.28 18.75 -2.88
CA ASP A 38 -1.96 18.16 -4.03
C ASP A 38 -2.05 19.13 -5.21
N PRO A 39 -0.92 19.51 -5.82
CA PRO A 39 -0.90 20.43 -6.96
C PRO A 39 -1.55 19.84 -8.21
N LEU A 40 -1.70 18.52 -8.30
CA LEU A 40 -2.33 17.81 -9.41
C LEU A 40 -3.78 17.38 -9.10
N GLU A 41 -4.44 18.04 -8.13
CA GLU A 41 -5.81 17.69 -7.70
C GLU A 41 -6.80 17.49 -8.86
N PRO A 42 -6.86 18.34 -9.91
CA PRO A 42 -7.80 18.14 -11.02
C PRO A 42 -7.55 16.81 -11.77
N LEU A 43 -6.30 16.43 -11.98
CA LEU A 43 -5.92 15.17 -12.60
C LEU A 43 -6.16 13.99 -11.64
N ASN A 44 -5.75 14.13 -10.40
CA ASN A 44 -5.90 13.11 -9.37
C ASN A 44 -7.38 12.75 -9.14
N ARG A 45 -8.29 13.73 -9.18
CA ARG A 45 -9.74 13.50 -9.10
C ARG A 45 -10.29 12.75 -10.31
N GLN A 46 -9.78 12.99 -11.51
CA GLN A 46 -10.18 12.24 -12.71
C GLN A 46 -9.73 10.78 -12.62
N ILE A 47 -8.49 10.54 -12.20
CA ILE A 47 -7.96 9.18 -11.98
C ILE A 47 -8.73 8.49 -10.84
N PHE A 48 -9.05 9.22 -9.77
CA PHE A 48 -9.88 8.69 -8.68
C PHE A 48 -11.28 8.28 -9.18
N ALA A 49 -11.92 9.10 -9.99
CA ALA A 49 -13.21 8.75 -10.60
C ALA A 49 -13.11 7.52 -11.52
N PHE A 50 -12.00 7.36 -12.25
CA PHE A 50 -11.71 6.14 -13.00
C PHE A 50 -11.55 4.94 -12.05
N ASN A 51 -10.78 5.07 -10.98
CA ASN A 51 -10.58 4.01 -9.98
C ASN A 51 -11.91 3.59 -9.33
N LEU A 52 -12.80 4.54 -9.02
CA LEU A 52 -14.13 4.23 -8.49
C LEU A 52 -15.00 3.44 -9.47
N ARG A 53 -14.89 3.71 -10.78
CA ARG A 53 -15.60 2.91 -11.79
C ARG A 53 -15.00 1.51 -11.92
N ALA A 54 -13.67 1.40 -11.95
CA ALA A 54 -12.98 0.11 -11.94
C ALA A 54 -13.33 -0.70 -10.68
N ASP A 55 -13.40 -0.04 -9.52
CA ASP A 55 -13.87 -0.63 -8.27
C ASP A 55 -15.29 -1.19 -8.42
N GLN A 56 -16.23 -0.38 -8.85
CA GLN A 56 -17.65 -0.74 -8.95
C GLN A 56 -17.92 -1.88 -9.94
N TYR A 57 -17.26 -1.86 -11.10
CA TYR A 57 -17.58 -2.76 -12.21
C TYR A 57 -16.66 -3.98 -12.30
N VAL A 58 -15.48 -3.93 -11.68
CA VAL A 58 -14.49 -5.02 -11.76
C VAL A 58 -14.13 -5.54 -10.37
N MET A 59 -13.54 -4.69 -9.49
CA MET A 59 -12.99 -5.18 -8.24
C MET A 59 -14.06 -5.75 -7.31
N ARG A 60 -15.17 -5.03 -7.11
CA ARG A 60 -16.26 -5.47 -6.23
C ARG A 60 -16.95 -6.77 -6.69
N PRO A 61 -17.35 -6.93 -7.96
CA PRO A 61 -17.90 -8.19 -8.42
C PRO A 61 -16.94 -9.37 -8.24
N VAL A 62 -15.66 -9.19 -8.59
CA VAL A 62 -14.64 -10.23 -8.44
C VAL A 62 -14.43 -10.58 -6.96
N THR A 63 -14.35 -9.58 -6.10
CA THR A 63 -14.17 -9.80 -4.64
C THR A 63 -15.39 -10.48 -4.02
N LYS A 64 -16.61 -10.12 -4.42
CA LYS A 64 -17.82 -10.83 -3.97
C LYS A 64 -17.82 -12.29 -4.39
N ALA A 65 -17.42 -12.59 -5.64
CA ALA A 65 -17.26 -13.95 -6.10
C ALA A 65 -16.18 -14.70 -5.31
N TYR A 66 -15.04 -14.06 -5.05
CA TYR A 66 -13.97 -14.62 -4.22
C TYR A 66 -14.45 -14.92 -2.78
N ARG A 67 -15.20 -13.99 -2.13
CA ARG A 67 -15.82 -14.21 -0.82
C ARG A 67 -16.82 -15.36 -0.83
N ALA A 68 -17.59 -15.52 -1.90
CA ALA A 68 -18.61 -16.57 -2.01
C ALA A 68 -18.03 -17.99 -2.11
N VAL A 69 -16.82 -18.15 -2.68
CA VAL A 69 -16.20 -19.46 -2.91
C VAL A 69 -15.08 -19.78 -1.93
N THR A 70 -14.71 -18.85 -1.02
CA THR A 70 -13.60 -19.01 -0.06
C THR A 70 -14.05 -18.77 1.38
N THR A 71 -13.43 -19.48 2.32
CA THR A 71 -13.66 -19.25 3.74
C THR A 71 -12.80 -18.08 4.28
N PRO A 72 -13.17 -17.43 5.39
CA PRO A 72 -12.34 -16.41 6.03
C PRO A 72 -10.92 -16.88 6.33
N ASP A 73 -10.76 -18.10 6.85
CA ASP A 73 -9.44 -18.67 7.17
C ASP A 73 -8.58 -18.88 5.92
N PHE A 74 -9.19 -19.32 4.80
CA PHE A 74 -8.48 -19.42 3.53
C PHE A 74 -7.98 -18.03 3.07
N ARG A 75 -8.83 -17.02 3.13
CA ARG A 75 -8.46 -15.65 2.76
C ARG A 75 -7.35 -15.09 3.67
N LYS A 76 -7.44 -15.34 4.99
CA LYS A 76 -6.38 -15.02 5.93
C LYS A 76 -5.07 -15.72 5.53
N GLY A 77 -5.11 -17.02 5.26
CA GLY A 77 -3.94 -17.80 4.82
C GLY A 77 -3.28 -17.23 3.54
N VAL A 78 -4.09 -16.79 2.57
CA VAL A 78 -3.56 -16.13 1.35
C VAL A 78 -2.84 -14.84 1.71
N ARG A 79 -3.41 -13.99 2.57
CA ARG A 79 -2.76 -12.73 2.98
C ARG A 79 -1.47 -12.97 3.74
N THR A 80 -1.46 -13.91 4.68
CA THR A 80 -0.26 -14.24 5.46
C THR A 80 0.84 -14.85 4.60
N PHE A 81 0.48 -15.66 3.60
CA PHE A 81 1.42 -16.19 2.62
C PHE A 81 2.14 -15.05 1.85
N PHE A 82 1.39 -14.10 1.29
CA PHE A 82 1.99 -12.96 0.59
C PHE A 82 2.79 -12.05 1.53
N ALA A 83 2.32 -11.80 2.75
CA ALA A 83 3.08 -11.06 3.76
C ALA A 83 4.42 -11.74 4.06
N ASN A 84 4.43 -13.08 4.24
CA ASN A 84 5.66 -13.85 4.44
C ASN A 84 6.58 -13.78 3.21
N LEU A 85 6.03 -13.80 2.01
CA LEU A 85 6.79 -13.72 0.77
C LEU A 85 7.50 -12.36 0.61
N HIS A 86 6.89 -11.27 1.09
CA HIS A 86 7.48 -9.93 1.07
C HIS A 86 8.39 -9.63 2.27
N THR A 87 8.50 -10.53 3.26
CA THR A 87 9.37 -10.31 4.43
C THR A 87 10.84 -10.04 4.05
N PRO A 88 11.47 -10.65 3.03
CA PRO A 88 12.82 -10.29 2.62
C PRO A 88 12.98 -8.82 2.25
N VAL A 89 11.96 -8.21 1.59
CA VAL A 89 11.96 -6.77 1.26
C VAL A 89 11.90 -5.94 2.54
N THR A 90 11.04 -6.34 3.50
CA THR A 90 10.96 -5.70 4.82
C THR A 90 12.30 -5.74 5.54
N VAL A 91 12.95 -6.91 5.62
CA VAL A 91 14.26 -7.09 6.28
C VAL A 91 15.34 -6.21 5.65
N VAL A 92 15.39 -6.13 4.32
CA VAL A 92 16.34 -5.24 3.63
C VAL A 92 16.09 -3.78 4.00
N ASN A 93 14.85 -3.34 4.05
CA ASN A 93 14.49 -1.98 4.42
C ASN A 93 14.82 -1.67 5.88
N ASP A 94 14.57 -2.59 6.82
CA ASP A 94 14.98 -2.43 8.23
C ASP A 94 16.48 -2.29 8.38
N ILE A 95 17.27 -3.08 7.63
CA ILE A 95 18.75 -2.95 7.62
C ILE A 95 19.17 -1.60 7.07
N LEU A 96 18.56 -1.11 5.98
CA LEU A 96 18.83 0.19 5.38
C LEU A 96 18.46 1.36 6.32
N GLN A 97 17.47 1.14 7.19
CA GLN A 97 17.07 2.08 8.25
C GLN A 97 17.95 1.96 9.50
N LEU A 98 18.91 1.04 9.55
CA LEU A 98 19.74 0.70 10.72
C LEU A 98 18.90 0.17 11.89
N ASN A 99 17.70 -0.34 11.65
CA ASN A 99 16.83 -0.93 12.65
C ASN A 99 17.06 -2.44 12.77
N LEU A 100 18.28 -2.82 13.21
CA LEU A 100 18.70 -4.21 13.28
C LEU A 100 17.82 -5.10 14.22
N PRO A 101 17.28 -4.57 15.34
CA PRO A 101 16.36 -5.36 16.17
C PRO A 101 15.09 -5.78 15.42
N GLU A 102 14.47 -4.88 14.64
CA GLU A 102 13.28 -5.21 13.86
C GLU A 102 13.63 -6.14 12.68
N ALA A 103 14.75 -5.88 11.98
CA ALA A 103 15.26 -6.81 10.96
C ALA A 103 15.42 -8.25 11.51
N GLY A 104 15.92 -8.39 12.75
CA GLY A 104 16.05 -9.68 13.43
C GLY A 104 14.70 -10.34 13.76
N LYS A 105 13.72 -9.54 14.20
CA LYS A 105 12.35 -10.03 14.46
C LYS A 105 11.70 -10.51 13.15
N GLU A 106 11.76 -9.71 12.08
CA GLU A 106 11.17 -10.07 10.78
C GLU A 106 11.84 -11.30 10.17
N LEU A 107 13.17 -11.43 10.29
CA LEU A 107 13.88 -12.65 9.86
C LEU A 107 13.44 -13.88 10.67
N SER A 108 13.20 -13.72 11.97
CA SER A 108 12.69 -14.79 12.84
C SER A 108 11.26 -15.16 12.44
N ARG A 109 10.38 -14.19 12.18
CA ARG A 109 9.02 -14.39 11.65
C ARG A 109 9.06 -15.17 10.34
N PHE A 110 9.88 -14.73 9.38
CA PHE A 110 10.06 -15.41 8.09
C PHE A 110 10.45 -16.87 8.28
N THR A 111 11.42 -17.14 9.14
CA THR A 111 11.90 -18.50 9.40
C THR A 111 10.81 -19.38 10.04
N ILE A 112 10.14 -18.88 11.08
CA ILE A 112 9.06 -19.58 11.78
C ILE A 112 7.89 -19.85 10.84
N ASN A 113 7.42 -18.84 10.13
CA ASN A 113 6.25 -18.94 9.27
C ASN A 113 6.53 -19.77 8.01
N SER A 114 7.75 -19.72 7.47
CA SER A 114 8.12 -20.55 6.32
C SER A 114 8.28 -22.04 6.68
N THR A 115 8.70 -22.37 7.90
CA THR A 115 8.91 -23.74 8.37
C THR A 115 7.67 -24.30 9.07
N LEU A 116 7.28 -23.72 10.21
CA LEU A 116 6.17 -24.19 11.03
C LEU A 116 4.81 -23.70 10.51
N GLY A 117 4.79 -22.56 9.79
CA GLY A 117 3.60 -21.95 9.22
C GLY A 117 3.26 -22.44 7.80
N PHE A 118 3.88 -23.51 7.31
CA PHE A 118 3.65 -24.08 5.98
C PHE A 118 3.78 -22.99 4.87
N PHE A 119 5.03 -22.53 4.66
CA PHE A 119 5.38 -21.46 3.71
C PHE A 119 4.68 -20.11 3.98
N GLY A 120 4.27 -19.84 5.23
CA GLY A 120 3.63 -18.59 5.60
C GLY A 120 2.11 -18.58 5.47
N ILE A 121 1.45 -19.69 5.16
CA ILE A 121 -0.02 -19.77 5.17
C ILE A 121 -0.56 -19.57 6.58
N PHE A 122 0.14 -20.10 7.60
CA PHE A 122 -0.21 -19.90 9.00
C PHE A 122 0.78 -18.93 9.65
N ASP A 123 0.28 -17.86 10.28
CA ASP A 123 1.12 -16.94 11.04
C ASP A 123 1.37 -17.51 12.45
N VAL A 124 2.36 -18.40 12.54
CA VAL A 124 2.78 -19.00 13.80
C VAL A 124 3.57 -17.99 14.64
N ALA A 125 4.34 -17.11 14.00
CA ALA A 125 5.13 -16.10 14.70
C ALA A 125 4.25 -15.09 15.46
N ASP A 126 3.13 -14.68 14.90
CA ASP A 126 2.14 -13.81 15.56
C ASP A 126 1.56 -14.50 16.81
N ARG A 127 1.22 -15.79 16.71
CA ARG A 127 0.75 -16.58 17.86
C ARG A 127 1.81 -16.73 18.97
N LEU A 128 3.09 -16.57 18.65
CA LEU A 128 4.20 -16.52 19.60
C LEU A 128 4.48 -15.12 20.15
N GLY A 129 3.64 -14.13 19.79
CA GLY A 129 3.76 -12.75 20.26
C GLY A 129 4.76 -11.89 19.46
N ILE A 130 5.20 -12.35 18.28
CA ILE A 130 6.05 -11.58 17.37
C ILE A 130 5.16 -10.94 16.31
N ALA A 131 4.68 -9.71 16.59
CA ALA A 131 3.78 -8.98 15.69
C ALA A 131 4.46 -8.64 14.35
N PRO A 132 3.71 -8.65 13.22
CA PRO A 132 4.25 -8.28 11.92
C PRO A 132 4.53 -6.78 11.82
N GLN A 133 5.57 -6.41 11.06
CA GLN A 133 5.85 -5.04 10.68
C GLN A 133 6.18 -4.99 9.19
N ALA A 134 5.41 -4.21 8.42
CA ALA A 134 5.68 -4.05 7.00
C ALA A 134 6.55 -2.82 6.74
N GLN A 135 7.67 -2.99 6.05
CA GLN A 135 8.54 -1.90 5.63
C GLN A 135 8.64 -1.81 4.11
N SER A 136 8.89 -0.59 3.64
CA SER A 136 9.10 -0.30 2.23
C SER A 136 10.25 0.69 2.04
N PHE A 137 10.80 0.75 0.84
CA PHE A 137 11.84 1.73 0.53
C PHE A 137 11.33 3.17 0.59
N GLY A 138 10.03 3.39 0.39
CA GLY A 138 9.38 4.67 0.65
C GLY A 138 9.48 5.10 2.12
N ASN A 139 9.34 4.16 3.08
CA ASN A 139 9.59 4.43 4.50
C ASN A 139 11.07 4.71 4.74
N THR A 140 11.97 3.93 4.15
CA THR A 140 13.43 4.10 4.25
C THR A 140 13.85 5.49 3.79
N LEU A 141 13.37 5.96 2.64
CA LEU A 141 13.60 7.33 2.18
C LEU A 141 13.07 8.38 3.17
N GLY A 142 11.89 8.12 3.77
CA GLY A 142 11.34 8.99 4.81
C GLY A 142 12.17 9.05 6.07
N VAL A 143 12.70 7.92 6.54
CA VAL A 143 13.66 7.84 7.67
C VAL A 143 14.94 8.61 7.37
N TRP A 144 15.41 8.55 6.14
CA TRP A 144 16.58 9.32 5.67
C TRP A 144 16.30 10.81 5.47
N GLY A 145 15.06 11.28 5.73
CA GLY A 145 14.68 12.69 5.68
C GLY A 145 14.13 13.16 4.33
N SER A 146 13.88 12.25 3.38
CA SER A 146 13.24 12.64 2.12
C SER A 146 11.77 13.03 2.35
N PRO A 147 11.33 14.22 1.88
CA PRO A 147 9.92 14.61 1.94
C PRO A 147 9.07 13.71 1.03
N PRO A 148 7.76 13.58 1.30
CA PRO A 148 6.86 12.74 0.49
C PRO A 148 6.73 13.24 -0.96
N GLY A 149 6.93 14.54 -1.20
CA GLY A 149 6.61 15.17 -2.48
C GLY A 149 5.10 15.33 -2.69
N PRO A 150 4.65 15.75 -3.89
CA PRO A 150 3.25 15.90 -4.23
C PRO A 150 2.45 14.61 -4.10
N PHE A 151 1.18 14.76 -3.68
CA PHE A 151 0.22 13.65 -3.69
C PHE A 151 -0.09 13.22 -5.12
N LEU A 152 -0.17 11.93 -5.34
CA LEU A 152 -0.47 11.29 -6.62
C LEU A 152 -1.60 10.27 -6.44
N MET A 153 -2.55 10.29 -7.38
CA MET A 153 -3.53 9.21 -7.51
C MET A 153 -3.12 8.32 -8.68
N LEU A 154 -2.77 7.07 -8.41
CA LEU A 154 -2.34 6.13 -9.44
C LEU A 154 -3.53 5.33 -9.98
N PRO A 155 -3.61 5.12 -11.31
CA PRO A 155 -4.65 4.27 -11.89
C PRO A 155 -4.57 2.86 -11.32
N LEU A 156 -5.67 2.35 -10.80
CA LEU A 156 -5.87 1.04 -10.16
C LEU A 156 -5.09 0.81 -8.85
N LEU A 157 -3.94 1.47 -8.65
CA LEU A 157 -3.10 1.31 -7.46
C LEU A 157 -3.55 2.22 -6.29
N GLY A 158 -4.34 3.27 -6.59
CA GLY A 158 -4.87 4.16 -5.56
C GLY A 158 -3.94 5.30 -5.15
N PRO A 159 -4.05 5.81 -3.89
CA PRO A 159 -3.29 6.94 -3.39
C PRO A 159 -1.80 6.62 -3.25
N SER A 160 -0.94 7.58 -3.58
CA SER A 160 0.51 7.50 -3.51
C SER A 160 1.11 8.91 -3.35
N ASP A 161 2.42 8.99 -3.25
CA ASP A 161 3.23 10.18 -3.39
C ASP A 161 4.50 9.88 -4.20
N VAL A 162 5.28 10.92 -4.51
CA VAL A 162 6.50 10.74 -5.34
C VAL A 162 7.53 9.86 -4.64
N ARG A 163 7.70 10.01 -3.34
CA ARG A 163 8.63 9.19 -2.55
C ARG A 163 8.23 7.71 -2.58
N ASP A 164 6.94 7.43 -2.37
CA ASP A 164 6.43 6.06 -2.36
C ASP A 164 6.48 5.44 -3.76
N LEU A 165 6.24 6.22 -4.80
CA LEU A 165 6.38 5.73 -6.18
C LEU A 165 7.83 5.32 -6.50
N ILE A 166 8.82 6.11 -6.05
CA ILE A 166 10.24 5.74 -6.15
C ILE A 166 10.51 4.49 -5.29
N GLY A 167 9.96 4.45 -4.08
CA GLY A 167 10.06 3.33 -3.16
C GLY A 167 9.56 2.02 -3.76
N MET A 168 8.39 2.03 -4.37
CA MET A 168 7.83 0.87 -5.07
C MET A 168 8.76 0.34 -6.16
N GLY A 169 9.40 1.25 -6.92
CA GLY A 169 10.39 0.87 -7.93
C GLY A 169 11.63 0.19 -7.34
N ALA A 170 12.11 0.65 -6.19
CA ALA A 170 13.24 0.05 -5.51
C ALA A 170 12.88 -1.28 -4.83
N ASP A 171 11.70 -1.39 -4.23
CA ASP A 171 11.23 -2.62 -3.59
C ASP A 171 11.12 -3.79 -4.61
N ILE A 172 10.74 -3.51 -5.87
CA ILE A 172 10.79 -4.50 -6.95
C ILE A 172 12.21 -5.06 -7.16
N ALA A 173 13.25 -4.23 -6.98
CA ALA A 173 14.64 -4.69 -7.11
C ALA A 173 15.10 -5.52 -5.90
N PHE A 174 14.45 -5.40 -4.75
CA PHE A 174 14.74 -6.20 -3.55
C PHE A 174 13.88 -7.46 -3.46
N ASP A 175 12.87 -7.59 -4.32
CA ASP A 175 11.95 -8.72 -4.30
C ASP A 175 12.62 -9.97 -4.90
N PRO A 176 12.74 -11.08 -4.12
CA PRO A 176 13.30 -12.34 -4.62
C PRO A 176 12.58 -12.91 -5.84
N LEU A 177 11.28 -12.65 -5.99
CA LEU A 177 10.49 -13.09 -7.13
C LEU A 177 10.93 -12.44 -8.44
N THR A 178 11.39 -11.19 -8.38
CA THR A 178 11.95 -10.48 -9.55
C THR A 178 13.16 -11.23 -10.10
N TYR A 179 14.03 -11.76 -9.25
CA TYR A 179 15.20 -12.55 -9.68
C TYR A 179 14.79 -13.92 -10.22
N ALA A 180 13.80 -14.58 -9.63
CA ALA A 180 13.26 -15.82 -10.15
C ALA A 180 12.71 -15.66 -11.57
N ALA A 181 12.06 -14.52 -11.87
CA ALA A 181 11.54 -14.20 -13.18
C ALA A 181 12.63 -14.01 -14.27
N VAL A 182 13.80 -13.51 -13.86
CA VAL A 182 14.91 -13.26 -14.80
C VAL A 182 15.67 -14.53 -15.13
N THR A 183 15.73 -15.51 -14.22
CA THR A 183 16.55 -16.72 -14.35
C THR A 183 15.84 -17.91 -15.01
N HIS A 184 14.51 -17.86 -15.13
CA HIS A 184 13.68 -18.93 -15.72
C HIS A 184 13.04 -18.50 -17.05
N ASP A 185 12.26 -19.41 -17.68
CA ASP A 185 11.54 -19.06 -18.90
C ASP A 185 10.63 -17.84 -18.69
N ARG A 186 10.98 -16.74 -19.36
CA ARG A 186 10.33 -15.42 -19.18
C ARG A 186 8.82 -15.46 -19.37
N ARG A 187 8.30 -16.28 -20.29
CA ARG A 187 6.86 -16.30 -20.57
C ARG A 187 6.07 -17.00 -19.45
N THR A 188 6.53 -18.15 -19.04
CA THR A 188 5.88 -18.92 -17.99
C THR A 188 5.97 -18.19 -16.64
N MET A 189 7.17 -17.68 -16.29
CA MET A 189 7.33 -16.92 -15.03
C MET A 189 6.54 -15.63 -15.03
N ALA A 190 6.52 -14.85 -16.12
CA ALA A 190 5.70 -13.64 -16.17
C ALA A 190 4.21 -13.92 -15.95
N SER A 191 3.67 -15.01 -16.50
CA SER A 191 2.26 -15.35 -16.27
C SER A 191 1.98 -15.78 -14.82
N ILE A 192 2.89 -16.50 -14.18
CA ILE A 192 2.77 -16.89 -12.77
C ILE A 192 2.80 -15.65 -11.88
N LEU A 193 3.79 -14.76 -12.06
CA LEU A 193 3.94 -13.55 -11.25
C LEU A 193 2.74 -12.63 -11.39
N VAL A 194 2.27 -12.37 -12.60
CA VAL A 194 1.05 -11.57 -12.82
C VAL A 194 -0.17 -12.20 -12.13
N SER A 195 -0.29 -13.53 -12.15
CA SER A 195 -1.38 -14.22 -11.45
C SER A 195 -1.26 -14.09 -9.93
N MET A 196 -0.05 -14.15 -9.38
CA MET A 196 0.22 -13.94 -7.96
C MET A 196 -0.08 -12.49 -7.56
N ASP A 197 0.37 -11.51 -8.34
CA ASP A 197 0.10 -10.09 -8.09
C ASP A 197 -1.41 -9.79 -8.09
N ILE A 198 -2.16 -10.38 -9.04
CA ILE A 198 -3.62 -10.25 -9.09
C ILE A 198 -4.28 -10.87 -7.84
N LEU A 199 -3.83 -12.06 -7.43
CA LEU A 199 -4.38 -12.72 -6.24
C LEU A 199 -4.05 -11.94 -4.96
N GLU A 200 -2.83 -11.42 -4.85
CA GLU A 200 -2.42 -10.58 -3.73
C GLU A 200 -3.23 -9.28 -3.68
N ALA A 201 -3.35 -8.59 -4.81
CA ALA A 201 -4.17 -7.37 -4.91
C ALA A 201 -5.63 -7.64 -4.52
N LEU A 202 -6.19 -8.77 -4.97
CA LEU A 202 -7.55 -9.19 -4.62
C LEU A 202 -7.67 -9.47 -3.11
N ALA A 203 -6.70 -10.15 -2.51
CA ALA A 203 -6.70 -10.46 -1.08
C ALA A 203 -6.55 -9.21 -0.20
N LYS A 204 -5.70 -8.25 -0.61
CA LYS A 204 -5.55 -6.94 0.06
C LYS A 204 -6.82 -6.10 -0.07
N TYR A 205 -7.38 -6.04 -1.29
CA TYR A 205 -8.61 -5.29 -1.53
C TYR A 205 -9.79 -5.89 -0.76
N GLU A 206 -9.91 -7.22 -0.72
CA GLU A 206 -10.95 -7.92 0.04
C GLU A 206 -10.93 -7.56 1.52
N ASN A 207 -9.74 -7.51 2.12
CA ASN A 207 -9.54 -7.15 3.53
C ASN A 207 -9.94 -5.69 3.83
N SER A 208 -9.84 -4.80 2.85
CA SER A 208 -10.13 -3.37 3.01
C SER A 208 -11.55 -2.99 2.55
N LEU A 209 -12.33 -3.92 2.00
CA LEU A 209 -13.57 -3.62 1.31
C LEU A 209 -14.61 -2.95 2.24
N ASP A 210 -14.77 -3.48 3.44
CA ASP A 210 -15.77 -3.01 4.39
C ASP A 210 -15.39 -1.61 4.93
N LEU A 211 -14.10 -1.38 5.21
CA LEU A 211 -13.57 -0.06 5.56
C LEU A 211 -13.75 0.97 4.42
N LEU A 212 -13.50 0.57 3.18
CA LEU A 212 -13.71 1.44 2.01
C LEU A 212 -15.19 1.79 1.81
N ASP A 213 -16.09 0.85 2.10
CA ASP A 213 -17.54 1.10 2.07
C ASP A 213 -17.98 2.10 3.13
N ASP A 214 -17.48 1.97 4.34
CA ASP A 214 -17.80 2.89 5.44
C ASP A 214 -17.20 4.28 5.20
N ALA A 215 -15.96 4.35 4.74
CA ALA A 215 -15.34 5.61 4.33
C ALA A 215 -16.15 6.32 3.24
N ARG A 216 -16.61 5.58 2.23
CA ARG A 216 -17.43 6.12 1.14
C ARG A 216 -18.79 6.61 1.59
N LYS A 217 -19.45 5.92 2.53
CA LYS A 217 -20.77 6.31 3.05
C LYS A 217 -20.71 7.54 3.94
N ASN A 218 -19.63 7.66 4.74
CA ASN A 218 -19.55 8.62 5.83
C ASN A 218 -18.77 9.89 5.46
N SER A 219 -18.13 9.95 4.27
CA SER A 219 -17.37 11.13 3.84
C SER A 219 -18.20 12.07 2.97
N LEU A 220 -18.08 13.38 3.23
CA LEU A 220 -18.67 14.42 2.37
C LEU A 220 -17.92 14.54 1.03
N ASP A 221 -16.60 14.44 1.06
CA ASP A 221 -15.72 14.37 -0.12
C ASP A 221 -14.80 13.16 0.03
N TYR A 222 -15.17 12.07 -0.63
CA TYR A 222 -14.44 10.80 -0.53
C TYR A 222 -13.00 10.88 -1.08
N TYR A 223 -12.75 11.73 -2.06
CA TYR A 223 -11.39 11.98 -2.55
C TYR A 223 -10.52 12.67 -1.49
N ALA A 224 -11.02 13.77 -0.90
CA ALA A 224 -10.30 14.51 0.12
C ALA A 224 -10.06 13.65 1.37
N TYR A 225 -11.04 12.83 1.76
CA TYR A 225 -10.92 11.85 2.84
C TYR A 225 -9.80 10.84 2.54
N THR A 226 -9.82 10.20 1.37
CA THR A 226 -8.81 9.21 0.95
C THR A 226 -7.41 9.82 0.95
N ARG A 227 -7.23 11.03 0.43
CA ARG A 227 -5.95 11.75 0.46
C ARG A 227 -5.48 11.99 1.89
N SER A 228 -6.35 12.49 2.76
CA SER A 228 -6.03 12.79 4.16
C SER A 228 -5.61 11.53 4.93
N MET A 229 -6.37 10.44 4.79
CA MET A 229 -6.08 9.16 5.41
C MET A 229 -4.74 8.59 4.93
N TYR A 230 -4.49 8.61 3.61
CA TYR A 230 -3.21 8.18 3.07
C TYR A 230 -2.04 8.97 3.65
N GLN A 231 -2.12 10.30 3.66
CA GLN A 231 -1.05 11.15 4.18
C GLN A 231 -0.79 10.93 5.69
N GLN A 232 -1.86 10.71 6.48
CA GLN A 232 -1.73 10.38 7.91
C GLN A 232 -1.07 9.02 8.10
N TYR A 233 -1.56 8.01 7.39
CA TYR A 233 -0.99 6.66 7.42
C TYR A 233 0.50 6.68 7.07
N ARG A 234 0.89 7.37 5.98
CA ARG A 234 2.30 7.43 5.56
C ARG A 234 3.21 8.15 6.54
N ARG A 235 2.71 9.24 7.18
CA ARG A 235 3.47 9.90 8.25
C ARG A 235 3.69 8.96 9.42
N ALA A 236 2.64 8.30 9.89
CA ALA A 236 2.73 7.36 10.99
C ALA A 236 3.68 6.20 10.68
N ALA A 237 3.62 5.62 9.48
CA ALA A 237 4.52 4.54 9.06
C ALA A 237 6.01 4.97 9.05
N VAL A 238 6.31 6.19 8.60
CA VAL A 238 7.69 6.73 8.65
C VAL A 238 8.12 7.03 10.08
N ASP A 239 7.24 7.56 10.92
CA ASP A 239 7.55 7.84 12.32
C ASP A 239 7.79 6.55 13.12
N GLU A 240 7.01 5.51 12.87
CA GLU A 240 7.22 4.18 13.43
C GLU A 240 8.56 3.59 12.97
N ALA A 241 8.84 3.61 11.67
CA ALA A 241 10.11 3.15 11.10
C ALA A 241 11.32 3.88 11.67
N ALA A 242 11.19 5.19 11.95
CA ALA A 242 12.22 6.01 12.58
C ALA A 242 12.32 5.82 14.10
N GLY A 243 11.52 4.97 14.72
CA GLY A 243 11.43 4.81 16.17
C GLY A 243 10.90 6.04 16.91
N ARG A 244 10.30 6.99 16.20
CA ARG A 244 9.69 8.18 16.79
C ARG A 244 8.35 7.80 17.41
N LYS A 245 8.28 7.79 18.74
CA LYS A 245 6.99 7.64 19.43
C LYS A 245 6.16 8.90 19.18
N ASN A 246 4.97 8.75 18.63
CA ASN A 246 4.01 9.86 18.62
C ASN A 246 3.79 10.30 20.07
N SER A 247 3.76 11.63 20.29
CA SER A 247 3.64 12.29 21.60
C SER A 247 2.40 11.91 22.40
N GLU A 248 1.49 11.11 21.86
CA GLU A 248 0.26 10.63 22.49
C GLU A 248 0.29 9.16 22.94
N GLY A 249 1.46 8.49 22.91
CA GLY A 249 1.58 7.13 23.44
C GLY A 249 0.83 6.03 22.65
N GLN A 250 0.15 6.40 21.58
CA GLN A 250 -0.45 5.46 20.67
C GLN A 250 0.61 4.96 19.70
N LYS A 251 1.00 3.69 19.81
CA LYS A 251 1.49 2.95 18.65
C LYS A 251 0.41 3.15 17.59
N ALA A 252 0.76 3.73 16.45
CA ALA A 252 -0.10 3.73 15.29
C ALA A 252 -0.13 2.30 14.72
N SER A 253 -0.63 1.37 15.53
CA SER A 253 -1.06 0.06 15.04
C SER A 253 -2.31 0.31 14.23
N TYR A 254 -2.16 0.59 12.95
CA TYR A 254 -3.23 0.49 11.98
C TYR A 254 -3.51 -0.99 11.64
N GLU A 255 -3.49 -1.84 12.63
CA GLU A 255 -4.37 -3.00 12.65
C GLU A 255 -5.74 -2.44 13.00
N PHE A 256 -6.46 -2.03 11.99
CA PHE A 256 -7.90 -1.90 12.07
C PHE A 256 -8.42 -3.33 12.20
N SER A 257 -8.46 -3.81 13.44
CA SER A 257 -9.09 -5.08 13.79
C SER A 257 -10.59 -4.87 13.66
N LEU A 258 -11.22 -5.60 12.77
CA LEU A 258 -12.68 -5.68 12.71
C LEU A 258 -13.27 -6.29 14.00
N ASP A 259 -12.43 -6.85 14.87
CA ASP A 259 -12.82 -7.46 16.13
C ASP A 259 -13.26 -6.41 17.18
N ASP A 260 -12.97 -5.12 16.97
CA ASP A 260 -13.36 -4.04 17.91
C ASP A 260 -14.83 -3.61 17.76
N PHE A 261 -15.59 -4.15 16.81
CA PHE A 261 -17.00 -3.79 16.57
C PHE A 261 -18.03 -4.85 17.00
N ASP A 262 -17.59 -6.03 17.40
CA ASP A 262 -18.52 -7.13 17.74
C ASP A 262 -19.03 -7.10 19.21
N ASP A 263 -18.60 -6.15 20.04
CA ASP A 263 -18.92 -6.13 21.47
C ASP A 263 -20.06 -5.17 21.90
N GLU A 264 -20.71 -4.43 20.97
CA GLU A 264 -21.77 -3.48 21.35
C GLU A 264 -23.22 -3.95 21.10
N ASP A 265 -23.48 -5.13 20.55
CA ASP A 265 -24.86 -5.61 20.29
C ASP A 265 -25.32 -6.76 21.21
N THR A 266 -24.84 -6.84 22.46
CA THR A 266 -25.42 -7.75 23.47
C THR A 266 -25.68 -7.04 24.79
N GLU A 267 -26.70 -6.15 24.83
CA GLU A 267 -27.51 -5.89 25.99
C GLU A 267 -28.99 -5.68 25.61
#